data_942c3b50577a6a27a5722a4ca0eeca6d
#
_entry.id   942c3b50577a6a27a5722a4ca0eeca6d
#
_cell.length_a   1.000
_cell.length_b   1.000
_cell.length_c   1.000
_cell.angle_alpha   90.00
_cell.angle_beta   90.00
_cell.angle_gamma   90.00
#
_symmetry.space_group_name_H-M   'P 1'
#
loop_
_entity.id
_entity.type
_entity.pdbx_description
1 polymer ?
#
loop_
_entity_poly.entity_id
_entity_poly.type
_entity_poly.pdbx_seq_one_letter_code
_entity_poly.pdbx_strand_id
1 'polypeptide(L)'
;MNTCIFCKITKGEIPAHKIYEDKNFLAFLDIQPVADGHMLIIPKKHIVWMQEADDKTISEIFKLSKKLMLAIKNGLKCGYVQLSISGKDVPHFHIHLIPRYFKDNLPMFPTKKY
;
A
#
# COMPACT_ATOMS: atom_id res chain seq x y z
N MET A 1 -10.88 7.87 -20.71
CA MET A 1 -9.56 8.38 -20.35
C MET A 1 -9.27 8.05 -18.88
N ASN A 2 -8.08 7.55 -18.60
CA ASN A 2 -7.75 7.13 -17.26
C ASN A 2 -7.19 8.28 -16.44
N THR A 3 -7.93 8.70 -15.41
CA THR A 3 -7.51 9.75 -14.49
C THR A 3 -6.95 9.21 -13.18
N CYS A 4 -6.86 7.88 -13.04
CA CYS A 4 -6.39 7.25 -11.81
C CYS A 4 -4.90 7.51 -11.60
N ILE A 5 -4.57 8.13 -10.46
CA ILE A 5 -3.18 8.47 -10.14
C ILE A 5 -2.31 7.20 -9.99
N PHE A 6 -2.87 6.11 -9.45
CA PHE A 6 -2.12 4.87 -9.29
C PHE A 6 -1.87 4.18 -10.63
N CYS A 7 -2.82 4.25 -11.56
CA CYS A 7 -2.57 3.77 -12.92
C CYS A 7 -1.46 4.55 -13.61
N LYS A 8 -1.42 5.85 -13.38
CA LYS A 8 -0.36 6.71 -13.93
C LYS A 8 1.01 6.36 -13.33
N ILE A 9 1.06 6.06 -12.05
CA ILE A 9 2.29 5.60 -11.40
C ILE A 9 2.75 4.27 -12.00
N THR A 10 1.82 3.34 -12.20
CA THR A 10 2.09 2.04 -12.81
C THR A 10 2.69 2.18 -14.19
N LYS A 11 2.22 3.15 -14.97
CA LYS A 11 2.71 3.41 -16.34
C LYS A 11 3.98 4.26 -16.37
N GLY A 12 4.46 4.73 -15.23
CA GLY A 12 5.62 5.59 -15.17
C GLY A 12 5.37 7.04 -15.53
N GLU A 13 4.10 7.45 -15.64
CA GLU A 13 3.74 8.84 -15.98
C GLU A 13 3.88 9.77 -14.79
N ILE A 14 3.77 9.24 -13.58
CA ILE A 14 3.98 9.97 -12.34
C ILE A 14 5.06 9.24 -11.56
N PRO A 15 6.09 9.93 -11.06
CA PRO A 15 7.16 9.27 -10.30
C PRO A 15 6.66 8.79 -8.93
N ALA A 16 7.27 7.70 -8.45
CA ALA A 16 7.01 7.17 -7.13
C ALA A 16 8.28 6.46 -6.63
N HIS A 17 8.41 6.39 -5.30
CA HIS A 17 9.50 5.64 -4.68
C HIS A 17 9.11 4.17 -4.62
N LYS A 18 9.44 3.42 -5.66
CA LYS A 18 9.10 2.00 -5.79
C LYS A 18 9.94 1.17 -4.83
N ILE A 19 9.27 0.30 -4.09
CA ILE A 19 9.88 -0.64 -3.16
C ILE A 19 9.95 -2.04 -3.77
N TYR A 20 8.91 -2.42 -4.49
CA TYR A 20 8.78 -3.73 -5.11
C TYR A 20 7.92 -3.60 -6.36
N GLU A 21 8.26 -4.36 -7.37
CA GLU A 21 7.47 -4.39 -8.59
C GLU A 21 7.60 -5.77 -9.23
N ASP A 22 6.47 -6.32 -9.65
CA ASP A 22 6.45 -7.50 -10.50
C ASP A 22 5.45 -7.27 -11.64
N LYS A 23 5.11 -8.33 -12.36
CA LYS A 23 4.21 -8.22 -13.50
C LYS A 23 2.82 -7.71 -13.09
N ASN A 24 2.35 -8.05 -11.91
CA ASN A 24 0.98 -7.82 -11.49
C ASN A 24 0.81 -6.79 -10.38
N PHE A 25 1.86 -6.52 -9.62
CA PHE A 25 1.79 -5.67 -8.43
C PHE A 25 2.90 -4.65 -8.37
N LEU A 26 2.61 -3.56 -7.66
CA LEU A 26 3.57 -2.50 -7.40
C LEU A 26 3.42 -2.08 -5.93
N ALA A 27 4.54 -1.94 -5.24
CA ALA A 27 4.58 -1.36 -3.90
C ALA A 27 5.46 -0.12 -3.92
N PHE A 28 4.98 0.96 -3.31
CA PHE A 28 5.70 2.23 -3.28
C PHE A 28 5.38 2.99 -1.99
N LEU A 29 6.24 3.95 -1.66
CA LEU A 29 6.04 4.75 -0.45
C LEU A 29 4.91 5.74 -0.65
N ASP A 30 4.08 5.91 0.38
CA ASP A 30 3.02 6.93 0.37
C ASP A 30 3.67 8.31 0.45
N ILE A 31 3.25 9.24 -0.39
CA ILE A 31 3.78 10.61 -0.41
C ILE A 31 3.24 11.46 0.73
N GLN A 32 2.17 11.00 1.39
CA GLN A 32 1.62 11.65 2.57
C GLN A 32 1.56 10.63 3.71
N PRO A 33 2.74 10.18 4.19
CA PRO A 33 2.77 9.06 5.13
C PRO A 33 2.27 9.48 6.51
N VAL A 34 1.62 8.52 7.20
CA VAL A 34 1.27 8.70 8.62
C VAL A 34 2.42 8.27 9.52
N ALA A 35 3.41 7.55 8.97
CA ALA A 35 4.62 7.12 9.66
C ALA A 35 5.71 6.89 8.62
N ASP A 36 6.97 7.00 9.02
CA ASP A 36 8.10 6.71 8.14
C ASP A 36 8.02 5.26 7.67
N GLY A 37 8.13 5.07 6.35
CA GLY A 37 8.04 3.75 5.76
C GLY A 37 6.62 3.30 5.43
N HIS A 38 5.63 4.18 5.58
CA HIS A 38 4.25 3.91 5.18
C HIS A 38 4.21 3.58 3.68
N MET A 39 3.77 2.39 3.35
CA MET A 39 3.86 1.83 2.01
C MET A 39 2.48 1.47 1.49
N LEU A 40 2.30 1.59 0.18
CA LEU A 40 1.09 1.16 -0.51
C LEU A 40 1.41 -0.01 -1.41
N ILE A 41 0.50 -0.98 -1.50
CA ILE A 41 0.59 -2.09 -2.44
C ILE A 41 -0.65 -2.03 -3.32
N ILE A 42 -0.46 -2.04 -4.63
CA ILE A 42 -1.56 -1.99 -5.59
C ILE A 42 -1.44 -3.11 -6.63
N PRO A 43 -2.56 -3.61 -7.14
CA PRO A 43 -2.51 -4.36 -8.39
C PRO A 43 -2.28 -3.38 -9.53
N LYS A 44 -1.54 -3.77 -10.55
CA LYS A 44 -1.32 -2.92 -11.72
C LYS A 44 -2.60 -2.77 -12.53
N LYS A 45 -3.43 -3.81 -12.52
CA LYS A 45 -4.76 -3.75 -13.14
C LYS A 45 -5.64 -2.78 -12.36
N HIS A 46 -6.39 -1.94 -13.06
CA HIS A 46 -7.30 -0.99 -12.43
C HIS A 46 -8.52 -1.72 -11.88
N ILE A 47 -8.53 -1.88 -10.56
CA ILE A 47 -9.64 -2.47 -9.80
C ILE A 47 -9.97 -1.44 -8.72
N VAL A 48 -11.22 -1.03 -8.60
CA VAL A 48 -11.58 0.04 -7.63
C VAL A 48 -11.71 -0.53 -6.22
N TRP A 49 -12.48 -1.59 -6.07
CA TRP A 49 -12.76 -2.15 -4.75
C TRP A 49 -12.24 -3.58 -4.63
N MET A 50 -11.80 -3.95 -3.44
CA MET A 50 -11.27 -5.27 -3.17
C MET A 50 -12.23 -6.39 -3.61
N GLN A 51 -13.52 -6.23 -3.34
CA GLN A 51 -14.51 -7.27 -3.66
C GLN A 51 -14.68 -7.48 -5.16
N GLU A 52 -14.17 -6.58 -5.99
CA GLU A 52 -14.21 -6.70 -7.44
C GLU A 52 -13.00 -7.45 -8.01
N ALA A 53 -11.99 -7.70 -7.18
CA ALA A 53 -10.81 -8.43 -7.63
C ALA A 53 -11.10 -9.94 -7.65
N ASP A 54 -10.44 -10.66 -8.56
CA ASP A 54 -10.58 -12.11 -8.58
C ASP A 54 -9.82 -12.75 -7.40
N ASP A 55 -10.14 -14.01 -7.12
CA ASP A 55 -9.57 -14.71 -5.97
C ASP A 55 -8.05 -14.85 -6.06
N LYS A 56 -7.55 -15.03 -7.28
CA LYS A 56 -6.10 -15.16 -7.49
C LYS A 56 -5.38 -13.87 -7.12
N THR A 57 -5.92 -12.73 -7.55
CA THR A 57 -5.36 -11.42 -7.21
C THR A 57 -5.37 -11.19 -5.71
N ILE A 58 -6.49 -11.52 -5.05
CA ILE A 58 -6.61 -11.38 -3.59
C ILE A 58 -5.56 -12.26 -2.89
N SER A 59 -5.46 -13.51 -3.29
CA SER A 59 -4.50 -14.44 -2.70
C SER A 59 -3.07 -13.93 -2.86
N GLU A 60 -2.71 -13.48 -4.05
CA GLU A 60 -1.34 -13.05 -4.35
C GLU A 60 -0.98 -11.72 -3.67
N ILE A 61 -1.91 -10.77 -3.62
CA ILE A 61 -1.60 -9.48 -2.99
C ILE A 61 -1.43 -9.63 -1.47
N PHE A 62 -2.16 -10.54 -0.83
CA PHE A 62 -2.00 -10.79 0.60
C PHE A 62 -0.71 -11.57 0.91
N LYS A 63 -0.31 -12.49 0.04
CA LYS A 63 0.99 -13.14 0.17
C LYS A 63 2.13 -12.12 0.05
N LEU A 64 2.02 -11.22 -0.91
CA LEU A 64 2.99 -10.14 -1.09
C LEU A 64 3.00 -9.22 0.14
N SER A 65 1.82 -8.88 0.67
CA SER A 65 1.72 -8.06 1.87
C SER A 65 2.47 -8.69 3.03
N LYS A 66 2.31 -9.99 3.26
CA LYS A 66 3.03 -10.69 4.31
C LYS A 66 4.54 -10.58 4.12
N LYS A 67 5.01 -10.78 2.89
CA LYS A 67 6.43 -10.70 2.57
C LYS A 67 6.98 -9.30 2.88
N LEU A 68 6.25 -8.27 2.47
CA LEU A 68 6.68 -6.89 2.70
C LEU A 68 6.58 -6.49 4.17
N MET A 69 5.59 -7.01 4.89
CA MET A 69 5.48 -6.79 6.34
C MET A 69 6.71 -7.32 7.07
N LEU A 70 7.19 -8.51 6.69
CA LEU A 70 8.41 -9.07 7.27
C LEU A 70 9.62 -8.20 6.96
N ALA A 71 9.73 -7.72 5.72
CA ALA A 71 10.83 -6.84 5.33
C ALA A 71 10.80 -5.51 6.10
N ILE A 72 9.62 -4.91 6.26
CA ILE A 72 9.45 -3.67 7.02
C ILE A 72 9.87 -3.88 8.48
N LYS A 73 9.38 -4.94 9.08
CA LYS A 73 9.68 -5.23 10.49
C LYS A 73 11.17 -5.43 10.70
N ASN A 74 11.82 -6.17 9.83
CA ASN A 74 13.25 -6.45 9.93
C ASN A 74 14.10 -5.20 9.63
N GLY A 75 13.69 -4.41 8.64
CA GLY A 75 14.44 -3.24 8.22
C GLY A 75 14.31 -2.06 9.19
N LEU A 76 13.10 -1.78 9.66
CA LEU A 76 12.83 -0.62 10.51
C LEU A 76 12.84 -0.96 12.01
N LYS A 77 12.85 -2.24 12.36
CA LYS A 77 12.81 -2.68 13.76
C LYS A 77 11.58 -2.14 14.49
N CYS A 78 10.46 -2.01 13.78
CA CYS A 78 9.21 -1.54 14.36
C CYS A 78 8.56 -2.63 15.22
N GLY A 79 7.54 -2.24 16.00
CA GLY A 79 6.84 -3.17 16.87
C GLY A 79 5.96 -4.13 16.11
N TYR A 80 5.21 -3.59 15.14
CA TYR A 80 4.35 -4.37 14.26
C TYR A 80 4.04 -3.55 13.01
N VAL A 81 3.44 -4.19 12.00
CA VAL A 81 3.02 -3.52 10.78
C VAL A 81 1.51 -3.62 10.69
N GLN A 82 0.84 -2.48 10.59
CA GLN A 82 -0.61 -2.43 10.44
C GLN A 82 -0.98 -2.49 8.97
N LEU A 83 -1.95 -3.33 8.64
CA LEU A 83 -2.52 -3.41 7.30
C LEU A 83 -3.89 -2.77 7.31
N SER A 84 -4.14 -1.85 6.40
CA SER A 84 -5.44 -1.17 6.27
C SER A 84 -5.86 -1.09 4.82
N ILE A 85 -7.15 -1.19 4.57
CA ILE A 85 -7.75 -1.05 3.24
C ILE A 85 -8.94 -0.10 3.38
N SER A 86 -8.95 0.96 2.58
CA SER A 86 -10.06 1.91 2.59
C SER A 86 -10.57 2.16 1.17
N GLY A 87 -9.80 2.84 0.34
CA GLY A 87 -10.17 3.06 -1.06
C GLY A 87 -10.96 4.31 -1.33
N LYS A 88 -11.35 5.07 -0.29
CA LYS A 88 -12.17 6.26 -0.48
C LYS A 88 -11.39 7.40 -1.13
N ASP A 89 -10.12 7.55 -0.78
CA ASP A 89 -9.27 8.64 -1.22
C ASP A 89 -8.79 8.50 -2.67
N VAL A 90 -8.50 7.27 -3.10
CA VAL A 90 -8.09 6.99 -4.49
C VAL A 90 -8.89 5.80 -4.99
N PRO A 91 -9.62 5.94 -6.12
CA PRO A 91 -10.47 4.86 -6.64
C PRO A 91 -9.64 3.80 -7.39
N HIS A 92 -8.75 3.16 -6.69
CA HIS A 92 -7.92 2.06 -7.16
C HIS A 92 -7.56 1.24 -5.92
N PHE A 93 -7.89 -0.03 -5.92
CA PHE A 93 -7.64 -0.91 -4.77
C PHE A 93 -6.20 -0.78 -4.31
N HIS A 94 -6.01 -0.50 -3.05
CA HIS A 94 -4.67 -0.40 -2.46
C HIS A 94 -4.69 -0.82 -1.00
N ILE A 95 -3.59 -1.44 -0.59
CA ILE A 95 -3.35 -1.88 0.77
C ILE A 95 -2.32 -0.93 1.37
N HIS A 96 -2.63 -0.39 2.55
CA HIS A 96 -1.68 0.39 3.34
C HIS A 96 -0.93 -0.56 4.27
N LEU A 97 0.39 -0.48 4.26
CA LEU A 97 1.23 -1.11 5.28
C LEU A 97 1.91 0.00 6.07
N ILE A 98 1.61 0.08 7.35
CA ILE A 98 2.06 1.18 8.21
C ILE A 98 2.94 0.60 9.32
N PRO A 99 4.25 0.97 9.36
CA PRO A 99 5.09 0.58 10.49
C PRO A 99 4.58 1.22 11.77
N ARG A 100 4.38 0.43 12.81
CA ARG A 100 3.86 0.91 14.09
C ARG A 100 4.84 0.59 15.20
N TYR A 101 4.97 1.53 16.11
CA TYR A 101 5.77 1.37 17.31
C TYR A 101 4.81 1.44 18.49
N PHE A 102 5.03 0.62 19.52
CA PHE A 102 4.09 0.53 20.64
C PHE A 102 3.89 1.88 21.34
N LYS A 103 4.85 2.79 21.23
CA LYS A 103 4.78 4.14 21.81
C LYS A 103 4.84 5.23 20.76
N ASP A 104 4.21 5.02 19.60
CA ASP A 104 4.29 6.01 18.53
C ASP A 104 3.29 7.16 18.67
N ASN A 105 2.43 7.13 19.67
CA ASN A 105 1.43 8.16 19.94
C ASN A 105 0.43 8.38 18.81
N LEU A 106 0.36 7.45 17.85
CA LEU A 106 -0.64 7.50 16.79
C LEU A 106 -1.90 6.76 17.26
N PRO A 107 -3.07 7.18 16.80
CA PRO A 107 -4.30 6.45 17.11
C PRO A 107 -4.27 5.05 16.49
N MET A 108 -5.13 4.17 16.96
CA MET A 108 -5.24 2.81 16.43
C MET A 108 -5.47 2.83 14.91
N PHE A 109 -6.26 3.76 14.43
CA PHE A 109 -6.52 3.93 13.00
C PHE A 109 -6.02 5.31 12.60
N PRO A 110 -4.71 5.46 12.31
CA PRO A 110 -4.18 6.77 11.95
C PRO A 110 -4.72 7.23 10.61
N THR A 111 -5.01 8.53 10.51
CA THR A 111 -5.49 9.14 9.29
C THR A 111 -4.52 10.22 8.84
N LYS A 112 -4.53 10.47 7.53
CA LYS A 112 -3.74 11.55 6.95
C LYS A 112 -4.40 12.87 7.29
N LYS A 113 -3.57 13.89 7.49
CA LYS A 113 -4.05 15.27 7.60
C LYS A 113 -4.13 15.86 6.20
N TYR A 114 -5.21 16.54 5.95
CA TYR A 114 -5.44 17.18 4.65
C TYR A 114 -5.31 18.68 4.78
#